data_2238279cb3f63f4ab56e0d218bf45a52
#
_entry.id   2238279cb3f63f4ab56e0d218bf45a52
#
_cell.length_a   1.000
_cell.length_b   1.000
_cell.length_c   1.000
_cell.angle_alpha   90.00
_cell.angle_beta   90.00
_cell.angle_gamma   90.00
#
_symmetry.space_group_name_H-M   'P 1'
#
loop_
_entity.id
_entity.type
_entity.pdbx_description
1 polymer ?
#
loop_
_entity_poly.entity_id
_entity_poly.type
_entity_poly.pdbx_seq_one_letter_code
_entity_poly.pdbx_strand_id
1 'polypeptide(L)'
;MASKNKQKKTISQPKTAIPEIKKGKSQPKATVQVAKDRTIKQLLFKVEICVLLILVVVFYTDMKGYFNPDYSNDHTRRKWNAYYNFTNKQDVDVVLVGNSHLYTGLSPENLSTALGATCFILASPGTTLTDTYFSLKEAIKVCKPKIAVVETFTINDYHSHELKGGALADQLKSFSARKDLIEKAVSTPILFNSGNYLSAWSNSIRNHSFVFTDRDQISKNIDLLNNKPEERKELYLGRYIRFTSGLEDSTLLKYNRPGFVGYDGRKYKMSSEAREYITKIVELCHKNNVQLVFLTLPMYHRHVKDYQVCKSIMSKAFAPYNPLWLDLQSPYDYKAFTPACFENTVNENQHMTYQGSLVAAYKLAHFIREKCSDKLPDRSNEMTWKQLFYGNDGYFENHSPESDGVNSILMKDGRTQDGISIKEVDLVRQQNGYSLLVKANKQNNPDLNGKTIQLVVEGTMGGKQVIAPVEAVMSTYYDPLNHYLFGTAPFAQGVNIVAIKSITLKKQEKI
;
A
#
# COMPACT_ATOMS: atom_id res chain seq x y z
N MET A 1 61.04 -20.60 -8.12
CA MET A 1 62.37 -20.12 -8.50
C MET A 1 62.69 -18.90 -7.66
N ALA A 2 63.87 -18.98 -6.99
CA ALA A 2 64.78 -17.99 -6.39
C ALA A 2 64.13 -17.11 -5.26
N SER A 3 64.35 -17.30 -3.95
CA SER A 3 65.60 -17.39 -3.13
C SER A 3 66.53 -16.18 -3.23
N LYS A 4 66.68 -15.47 -2.11
CA LYS A 4 67.93 -14.90 -1.54
C LYS A 4 67.57 -14.04 -0.32
N ASN A 5 67.87 -14.39 0.88
CA ASN A 5 69.13 -14.63 1.65
C ASN A 5 69.86 -13.34 2.07
N LYS A 6 69.97 -13.23 3.41
CA LYS A 6 71.08 -12.72 4.23
C LYS A 6 71.29 -11.20 4.30
N GLN A 7 71.49 -10.62 5.47
CA GLN A 7 72.67 -10.80 6.32
C GLN A 7 72.48 -10.25 7.75
N LYS A 8 72.99 -11.02 8.71
CA LYS A 8 73.28 -10.58 10.06
C LYS A 8 74.49 -9.64 10.05
N LYS A 9 74.42 -8.55 10.85
CA LYS A 9 75.60 -7.85 11.32
C LYS A 9 75.56 -7.75 12.82
N THR A 10 76.47 -8.47 13.46
CA THR A 10 76.89 -8.40 14.84
C THR A 10 77.82 -7.22 14.99
N ILE A 11 77.56 -6.31 15.92
CA ILE A 11 78.53 -5.33 16.37
C ILE A 11 78.50 -5.32 17.91
N SER A 12 79.70 -5.50 18.44
CA SER A 12 80.14 -5.63 19.81
C SER A 12 79.91 -4.41 20.69
N GLN A 13 79.65 -4.71 21.95
CA GLN A 13 79.53 -3.72 23.07
C GLN A 13 80.88 -3.05 23.38
N PRO A 14 80.81 -1.89 24.02
CA PRO A 14 81.75 -1.55 25.07
C PRO A 14 81.05 -1.38 26.43
N LYS A 15 81.67 -1.97 27.42
CA LYS A 15 81.38 -1.83 28.84
C LYS A 15 81.66 -0.38 29.30
N THR A 16 80.69 0.25 29.94
CA THR A 16 80.96 1.45 30.74
C THR A 16 80.18 1.34 32.07
N ALA A 17 80.84 1.77 33.09
CA ALA A 17 80.56 1.62 34.53
C ALA A 17 79.24 2.22 34.98
N ILE A 18 78.61 1.56 35.95
CA ILE A 18 77.40 1.95 36.65
C ILE A 18 77.75 2.97 37.76
N PRO A 19 77.07 4.12 37.83
CA PRO A 19 77.03 4.90 39.10
C PRO A 19 75.81 4.45 39.88
N GLU A 20 75.98 4.16 41.14
CA GLU A 20 74.98 3.93 42.17
C GLU A 20 74.00 5.11 42.21
N ILE A 21 72.74 4.86 41.88
CA ILE A 21 71.65 5.80 42.09
C ILE A 21 70.94 5.47 43.40
N LYS A 22 71.01 6.41 44.33
CA LYS A 22 70.29 6.46 45.63
C LYS A 22 68.80 6.14 45.44
N LYS A 23 68.27 5.23 46.26
CA LYS A 23 66.85 4.94 46.40
C LYS A 23 66.04 6.22 46.71
N GLY A 24 65.45 6.79 45.71
CA GLY A 24 64.44 7.84 45.87
C GLY A 24 63.14 7.21 46.38
N LYS A 25 62.55 7.84 47.40
CA LYS A 25 61.30 7.46 48.07
C LYS A 25 60.19 7.21 47.03
N SER A 26 59.59 6.03 47.06
CA SER A 26 58.40 5.69 46.25
C SER A 26 57.23 6.62 46.63
N GLN A 27 56.84 7.47 45.72
CA GLN A 27 55.55 8.18 45.79
C GLN A 27 54.41 7.18 45.66
N PRO A 28 53.28 7.39 46.34
CA PRO A 28 52.21 6.41 46.42
C PRO A 28 51.48 6.34 45.07
N LYS A 29 51.56 5.17 44.43
CA LYS A 29 50.80 4.83 43.20
C LYS A 29 49.28 4.96 43.33
N ALA A 30 48.77 5.04 44.57
CA ALA A 30 47.34 5.15 44.87
C ALA A 30 46.69 6.49 44.42
N THR A 31 47.41 7.62 44.50
CA THR A 31 46.84 8.93 44.19
C THR A 31 46.60 9.15 42.68
N VAL A 32 47.43 8.56 41.80
CA VAL A 32 47.28 8.65 40.37
C VAL A 32 46.09 7.79 39.88
N GLN A 33 45.87 6.68 40.49
CA GLN A 33 44.78 5.77 40.11
C GLN A 33 43.41 6.33 40.48
N VAL A 34 43.26 6.92 41.69
CA VAL A 34 42.03 7.59 42.14
C VAL A 34 41.71 8.83 41.30
N ALA A 35 42.69 9.61 40.88
CA ALA A 35 42.48 10.75 40.00
C ALA A 35 42.02 10.32 38.60
N LYS A 36 42.57 9.23 38.04
CA LYS A 36 42.20 8.66 36.78
C LYS A 36 40.75 8.08 36.77
N ASP A 37 40.39 7.41 37.85
CA ASP A 37 39.03 6.88 38.03
C ASP A 37 37.99 8.00 38.15
N ARG A 38 38.33 9.10 38.84
CA ARG A 38 37.43 10.26 38.96
C ARG A 38 37.22 10.94 37.63
N THR A 39 38.26 11.07 36.80
CA THR A 39 38.19 11.67 35.47
C THR A 39 37.34 10.79 34.51
N ILE A 40 37.48 9.46 34.59
CA ILE A 40 36.68 8.51 33.80
C ILE A 40 35.20 8.59 34.19
N LYS A 41 34.89 8.62 35.50
CA LYS A 41 33.51 8.76 35.98
C LYS A 41 32.87 10.08 35.52
N GLN A 42 33.63 11.18 35.58
CA GLN A 42 33.14 12.47 35.05
C GLN A 42 32.91 12.46 33.54
N LEU A 43 33.78 11.78 32.79
CA LEU A 43 33.61 11.62 31.35
C LEU A 43 32.35 10.77 31.05
N LEU A 44 32.18 9.64 31.71
CA LEU A 44 31.00 8.78 31.56
C LEU A 44 29.72 9.54 31.90
N PHE A 45 29.70 10.29 33.00
CA PHE A 45 28.55 11.11 33.38
C PHE A 45 28.21 12.18 32.31
N LYS A 46 29.22 12.84 31.70
CA LYS A 46 29.00 13.78 30.59
C LYS A 46 28.44 13.08 29.36
N VAL A 47 28.94 11.87 29.04
CA VAL A 47 28.43 11.06 27.92
C VAL A 47 26.97 10.66 28.17
N GLU A 48 26.65 10.22 29.39
CA GLU A 48 25.27 9.90 29.78
C GLU A 48 24.32 11.08 29.62
N ILE A 49 24.74 12.29 30.05
CA ILE A 49 23.94 13.52 29.84
C ILE A 49 23.77 13.81 28.35
N CYS A 50 24.82 13.71 27.55
CA CYS A 50 24.73 13.94 26.10
C CYS A 50 23.77 12.93 25.43
N VAL A 51 23.86 11.66 25.80
CA VAL A 51 22.96 10.60 25.30
C VAL A 51 21.51 10.91 25.71
N LEU A 52 21.27 11.29 26.95
CA LEU A 52 19.94 11.65 27.44
C LEU A 52 19.37 12.85 26.65
N LEU A 53 20.17 13.89 26.43
CA LEU A 53 19.73 15.06 25.64
C LEU A 53 19.38 14.67 24.19
N ILE A 54 20.20 13.82 23.56
CA ILE A 54 19.91 13.30 22.22
C ILE A 54 18.58 12.53 22.22
N LEU A 55 18.35 11.65 23.20
CA LEU A 55 17.11 10.90 23.30
C LEU A 55 15.89 11.81 23.51
N VAL A 56 16.02 12.87 24.32
CA VAL A 56 14.96 13.87 24.50
C VAL A 56 14.65 14.60 23.20
N VAL A 57 15.69 15.00 22.45
CA VAL A 57 15.51 15.67 21.14
C VAL A 57 14.85 14.73 20.14
N VAL A 58 15.31 13.48 20.04
CA VAL A 58 14.72 12.46 19.15
C VAL A 58 13.26 12.21 19.51
N PHE A 59 12.98 12.00 20.80
CA PHE A 59 11.61 11.79 21.26
C PHE A 59 10.71 13.00 20.95
N TYR A 60 11.18 14.22 21.21
CA TYR A 60 10.43 15.43 20.93
C TYR A 60 10.13 15.59 19.43
N THR A 61 11.15 15.40 18.57
CA THR A 61 10.99 15.54 17.12
C THR A 61 10.11 14.44 16.53
N ASP A 62 10.14 13.20 17.06
CA ASP A 62 9.23 12.13 16.70
C ASP A 62 7.79 12.42 17.13
N MET A 63 7.60 12.90 18.36
CA MET A 63 6.28 13.28 18.87
C MET A 63 5.65 14.40 18.03
N LYS A 64 6.45 15.38 17.59
CA LYS A 64 6.02 16.47 16.70
C LYS A 64 5.92 16.04 15.23
N GLY A 65 6.52 14.93 14.84
CA GLY A 65 6.48 14.41 13.48
C GLY A 65 7.31 15.24 12.48
N TYR A 66 8.30 15.98 12.92
CA TYR A 66 9.14 16.85 12.05
C TYR A 66 9.83 16.05 10.93
N PHE A 67 10.22 14.83 11.20
CA PHE A 67 10.89 13.92 10.27
C PHE A 67 9.96 12.88 9.65
N ASN A 68 8.66 13.12 9.69
CA ASN A 68 7.74 12.23 9.02
C ASN A 68 7.97 12.28 7.50
N PRO A 69 7.89 11.14 6.81
CA PRO A 69 7.89 11.15 5.36
C PRO A 69 6.66 11.89 4.83
N ASP A 70 6.69 12.25 3.55
CA ASP A 70 5.55 12.93 2.91
C ASP A 70 4.26 12.12 3.09
N TYR A 71 3.31 12.68 3.84
CA TYR A 71 2.04 12.04 4.12
C TYR A 71 1.11 12.00 2.92
N SER A 72 1.27 12.88 1.94
CA SER A 72 0.47 12.86 0.73
C SER A 72 0.67 11.55 -0.04
N ASN A 73 1.84 10.93 0.11
CA ASN A 73 2.21 9.66 -0.50
C ASN A 73 2.26 8.47 0.48
N ASP A 74 1.96 8.66 1.77
CA ASP A 74 1.93 7.58 2.75
C ASP A 74 0.52 6.99 2.90
N HIS A 75 0.11 6.22 1.90
CA HIS A 75 -1.17 5.51 1.90
C HIS A 75 -1.37 4.64 3.14
N THR A 76 -0.31 4.05 3.65
CA THR A 76 -0.36 3.11 4.76
C THR A 76 -0.79 3.78 6.04
N ARG A 77 -0.19 4.92 6.37
CA ARG A 77 -0.55 5.69 7.56
C ARG A 77 -1.96 6.25 7.46
N ARG A 78 -2.34 6.77 6.27
CA ARG A 78 -3.69 7.25 6.02
C ARG A 78 -4.73 6.15 6.26
N LYS A 79 -4.48 4.92 5.76
CA LYS A 79 -5.36 3.76 5.99
C LYS A 79 -5.51 3.43 7.47
N TRP A 80 -4.41 3.33 8.19
CA TRP A 80 -4.46 3.02 9.61
C TRP A 80 -5.17 4.11 10.41
N ASN A 81 -4.87 5.39 10.15
CA ASN A 81 -5.56 6.50 10.81
C ASN A 81 -7.07 6.48 10.51
N ALA A 82 -7.44 6.27 9.24
CA ALA A 82 -8.83 6.14 8.85
C ALA A 82 -9.51 4.95 9.53
N TYR A 83 -8.83 3.80 9.62
CA TYR A 83 -9.34 2.62 10.31
C TYR A 83 -9.62 2.88 11.78
N TYR A 84 -8.65 3.44 12.52
CA TYR A 84 -8.86 3.77 13.93
C TYR A 84 -9.98 4.81 14.14
N ASN A 85 -10.07 5.82 13.28
CA ASN A 85 -11.11 6.83 13.37
C ASN A 85 -12.49 6.26 13.00
N PHE A 86 -12.53 5.37 12.02
CA PHE A 86 -13.75 4.71 11.58
C PHE A 86 -14.30 3.79 12.67
N THR A 87 -13.45 2.94 13.25
CA THR A 87 -13.83 1.95 14.27
C THR A 87 -14.27 2.57 15.60
N ASN A 88 -13.98 3.83 15.83
CA ASN A 88 -14.55 4.58 16.97
C ASN A 88 -16.04 4.93 16.78
N LYS A 89 -16.57 4.86 15.56
CA LYS A 89 -17.93 5.28 15.22
C LYS A 89 -18.78 4.16 14.62
N GLN A 90 -18.14 3.22 13.96
CA GLN A 90 -18.78 2.17 13.16
C GLN A 90 -18.00 0.85 13.30
N ASP A 91 -18.69 -0.27 13.23
CA ASP A 91 -18.05 -1.58 13.15
C ASP A 91 -17.51 -1.85 11.74
N VAL A 92 -16.38 -2.55 11.67
CA VAL A 92 -15.86 -3.17 10.45
C VAL A 92 -16.13 -4.66 10.52
N ASP A 93 -16.94 -5.17 9.60
CA ASP A 93 -17.35 -6.59 9.58
C ASP A 93 -16.37 -7.46 8.81
N VAL A 94 -15.77 -6.90 7.75
CA VAL A 94 -14.80 -7.58 6.89
C VAL A 94 -13.53 -6.76 6.82
N VAL A 95 -12.43 -7.29 7.32
CA VAL A 95 -11.10 -6.68 7.17
C VAL A 95 -10.34 -7.40 6.07
N LEU A 96 -9.71 -6.62 5.19
CA LEU A 96 -8.90 -7.14 4.10
C LEU A 96 -7.45 -6.71 4.30
N VAL A 97 -6.52 -7.65 4.27
CA VAL A 97 -5.10 -7.42 4.49
C VAL A 97 -4.25 -8.03 3.38
N GLY A 98 -3.19 -7.35 3.01
CA GLY A 98 -2.32 -7.75 1.91
C GLY A 98 -1.39 -6.63 1.48
N ASN A 99 -1.00 -6.63 0.21
CA ASN A 99 -0.10 -5.63 -0.35
C ASN A 99 -0.79 -4.69 -1.37
N SER A 100 0.01 -4.04 -2.23
CA SER A 100 -0.48 -3.10 -3.25
C SER A 100 -1.47 -3.75 -4.21
N HIS A 101 -1.32 -5.02 -4.48
CA HIS A 101 -2.21 -5.78 -5.35
C HIS A 101 -3.64 -5.78 -4.81
N LEU A 102 -3.81 -5.89 -3.48
CA LEU A 102 -5.12 -5.85 -2.85
C LEU A 102 -5.75 -4.45 -2.89
N TYR A 103 -5.03 -3.41 -2.46
CA TYR A 103 -5.66 -2.10 -2.32
C TYR A 103 -5.90 -1.39 -3.66
N THR A 104 -5.24 -1.81 -4.74
CA THR A 104 -5.56 -1.36 -6.10
C THR A 104 -6.58 -2.27 -6.77
N GLY A 105 -6.60 -3.54 -6.40
CA GLY A 105 -7.36 -4.59 -7.07
C GLY A 105 -8.74 -4.86 -6.51
N LEU A 106 -9.18 -4.11 -5.48
CA LEU A 106 -10.50 -4.34 -4.88
C LEU A 106 -11.15 -3.06 -4.39
N SER A 107 -12.45 -2.89 -4.66
CA SER A 107 -13.25 -1.79 -4.14
C SER A 107 -13.98 -2.20 -2.86
N PRO A 108 -13.55 -1.72 -1.68
CA PRO A 108 -14.21 -2.06 -0.42
C PRO A 108 -15.60 -1.43 -0.29
N GLU A 109 -15.86 -0.30 -0.95
CA GLU A 109 -17.16 0.35 -0.96
C GLU A 109 -18.19 -0.51 -1.70
N ASN A 110 -17.83 -0.98 -2.91
CA ASN A 110 -18.69 -1.88 -3.69
C ASN A 110 -18.85 -3.24 -3.01
N LEU A 111 -17.79 -3.73 -2.38
CA LEU A 111 -17.87 -4.96 -1.58
C LEU A 111 -18.83 -4.76 -0.40
N SER A 112 -18.73 -3.63 0.32
CA SER A 112 -19.59 -3.33 1.46
C SER A 112 -21.07 -3.28 1.05
N THR A 113 -21.38 -2.53 0.00
CA THR A 113 -22.77 -2.41 -0.49
C THR A 113 -23.29 -3.74 -1.02
N ALA A 114 -22.45 -4.52 -1.71
CA ALA A 114 -22.82 -5.86 -2.17
C ALA A 114 -23.10 -6.83 -1.03
N LEU A 115 -22.42 -6.71 0.09
CA LEU A 115 -22.60 -7.59 1.25
C LEU A 115 -23.66 -7.10 2.24
N GLY A 116 -23.99 -5.82 2.23
CA GLY A 116 -24.74 -5.20 3.31
C GLY A 116 -23.95 -5.15 4.62
N ALA A 117 -22.62 -5.08 4.54
CA ALA A 117 -21.69 -5.15 5.66
C ALA A 117 -20.53 -4.18 5.43
N THR A 118 -19.84 -3.74 6.48
CA THR A 118 -18.73 -2.80 6.34
C THR A 118 -17.42 -3.51 6.07
N CYS A 119 -16.80 -3.21 4.93
CA CYS A 119 -15.50 -3.75 4.51
C CYS A 119 -14.41 -2.68 4.59
N PHE A 120 -13.21 -3.03 5.05
CA PHE A 120 -12.07 -2.11 5.15
C PHE A 120 -10.76 -2.77 4.71
N ILE A 121 -9.96 -2.08 3.89
CA ILE A 121 -8.67 -2.56 3.41
C ILE A 121 -7.54 -1.96 4.25
N LEU A 122 -6.73 -2.83 4.86
CA LEU A 122 -5.50 -2.50 5.59
C LEU A 122 -4.28 -3.10 4.89
N ALA A 123 -4.17 -2.87 3.60
CA ALA A 123 -3.05 -3.34 2.79
C ALA A 123 -1.98 -2.24 2.63
N SER A 124 -0.71 -2.65 2.59
CA SER A 124 0.44 -1.75 2.47
C SER A 124 1.32 -2.14 1.28
N PRO A 125 2.02 -1.19 0.62
CA PRO A 125 2.94 -1.54 -0.45
C PRO A 125 4.00 -2.54 0.02
N GLY A 126 4.42 -3.46 -0.85
CA GLY A 126 5.55 -4.37 -0.59
C GLY A 126 5.45 -5.26 0.64
N THR A 127 4.27 -5.38 1.25
CA THR A 127 4.04 -6.11 2.50
C THR A 127 4.30 -7.60 2.36
N THR A 128 5.04 -8.18 3.30
CA THR A 128 5.22 -9.63 3.45
C THR A 128 4.04 -10.26 4.17
N LEU A 129 3.93 -11.60 4.11
CA LEU A 129 2.88 -12.32 4.86
C LEU A 129 3.05 -12.15 6.38
N THR A 130 4.29 -12.04 6.84
CA THR A 130 4.60 -11.78 8.26
C THR A 130 4.07 -10.43 8.73
N ASP A 131 4.32 -9.36 7.95
CA ASP A 131 3.80 -8.04 8.29
C ASP A 131 2.27 -7.98 8.15
N THR A 132 1.70 -8.70 7.17
CA THR A 132 0.26 -8.91 7.01
C THR A 132 -0.37 -9.57 8.25
N TYR A 133 0.30 -10.57 8.83
CA TYR A 133 -0.14 -11.19 10.09
C TYR A 133 -0.23 -10.17 11.24
N PHE A 134 0.80 -9.35 11.44
CA PHE A 134 0.79 -8.35 12.51
C PHE A 134 -0.26 -7.25 12.26
N SER A 135 -0.47 -6.89 11.01
CA SER A 135 -1.55 -5.98 10.62
C SER A 135 -2.93 -6.57 10.90
N LEU A 136 -3.16 -7.83 10.56
CA LEU A 136 -4.41 -8.53 10.86
C LEU A 136 -4.62 -8.67 12.38
N LYS A 137 -3.57 -8.99 13.12
CA LYS A 137 -3.64 -9.14 14.57
C LYS A 137 -4.08 -7.86 15.26
N GLU A 138 -3.50 -6.72 14.86
CA GLU A 138 -3.91 -5.41 15.38
C GLU A 138 -5.34 -5.05 14.93
N ALA A 139 -5.70 -5.31 13.68
CA ALA A 139 -7.04 -5.06 13.18
C ALA A 139 -8.12 -5.83 13.95
N ILE A 140 -7.89 -7.11 14.22
CA ILE A 140 -8.80 -7.96 15.01
C ILE A 140 -8.94 -7.43 16.45
N LYS A 141 -7.84 -6.97 17.03
CA LYS A 141 -7.84 -6.39 18.40
C LYS A 141 -8.66 -5.10 18.47
N VAL A 142 -8.59 -4.27 17.43
CA VAL A 142 -9.29 -2.98 17.39
C VAL A 142 -10.79 -3.14 17.17
N CYS A 143 -11.22 -3.97 16.21
CA CYS A 143 -12.62 -3.98 15.77
C CYS A 143 -13.32 -5.34 15.83
N LYS A 144 -12.60 -6.45 16.02
CA LYS A 144 -13.17 -7.82 16.01
C LYS A 144 -14.03 -8.12 14.78
N PRO A 145 -13.49 -8.05 13.57
CA PRO A 145 -14.23 -8.31 12.34
C PRO A 145 -14.79 -9.75 12.35
N LYS A 146 -15.83 -9.98 11.57
CA LYS A 146 -16.43 -11.32 11.38
C LYS A 146 -15.66 -12.15 10.37
N ILE A 147 -15.15 -11.47 9.34
CA ILE A 147 -14.39 -12.10 8.26
C ILE A 147 -13.05 -11.39 8.09
N ALA A 148 -11.98 -12.16 7.88
CA ALA A 148 -10.68 -11.69 7.46
C ALA A 148 -10.37 -12.21 6.06
N VAL A 149 -10.06 -11.32 5.13
CA VAL A 149 -9.60 -11.66 3.78
C VAL A 149 -8.11 -11.39 3.69
N VAL A 150 -7.33 -12.44 3.36
CA VAL A 150 -5.87 -12.35 3.23
C VAL A 150 -5.47 -12.59 1.78
N GLU A 151 -4.85 -11.59 1.18
CA GLU A 151 -4.42 -11.65 -0.22
C GLU A 151 -3.15 -12.51 -0.36
N THR A 152 -3.18 -13.46 -1.32
CA THR A 152 -2.16 -14.52 -1.44
C THR A 152 -0.87 -14.08 -2.12
N PHE A 153 -0.81 -12.93 -2.77
CA PHE A 153 0.41 -12.42 -3.38
C PHE A 153 1.51 -12.11 -2.35
N THR A 154 1.12 -11.96 -1.09
CA THR A 154 2.06 -11.85 0.04
C THR A 154 2.75 -13.18 0.40
N ILE A 155 2.24 -14.31 -0.13
CA ILE A 155 2.79 -15.65 0.08
C ILE A 155 3.89 -15.89 -0.98
N ASN A 156 5.13 -15.63 -0.60
CA ASN A 156 6.29 -15.70 -1.49
C ASN A 156 7.53 -16.23 -0.76
N ASP A 157 8.70 -16.10 -1.35
CA ASP A 157 9.96 -16.55 -0.80
C ASP A 157 10.73 -15.49 0.01
N TYR A 158 10.15 -14.32 0.23
CA TYR A 158 10.81 -13.27 1.00
C TYR A 158 10.80 -13.58 2.50
N HIS A 159 11.90 -13.22 3.15
CA HIS A 159 12.01 -13.15 4.60
C HIS A 159 11.98 -11.70 5.05
N SER A 160 11.10 -11.39 6.01
CA SER A 160 10.83 -10.01 6.41
C SER A 160 12.07 -9.28 6.92
N HIS A 161 12.93 -9.95 7.68
CA HIS A 161 14.15 -9.37 8.24
C HIS A 161 15.30 -9.19 7.21
N GLU A 162 15.16 -9.75 6.01
CA GLU A 162 16.14 -9.65 4.91
C GLU A 162 15.81 -8.56 3.90
N LEU A 163 14.65 -7.90 4.03
CA LEU A 163 14.23 -6.86 3.10
C LEU A 163 15.20 -5.69 3.08
N LYS A 164 15.39 -5.12 1.88
CA LYS A 164 16.30 -4.00 1.61
C LYS A 164 15.63 -2.97 0.69
N GLY A 165 16.21 -1.77 0.61
CA GLY A 165 15.77 -0.74 -0.31
C GLY A 165 14.28 -0.38 -0.16
N GLY A 166 13.56 -0.30 -1.28
CA GLY A 166 12.13 0.08 -1.30
C GLY A 166 11.25 -0.84 -0.47
N ALA A 167 11.45 -2.17 -0.53
CA ALA A 167 10.67 -3.13 0.23
C ALA A 167 10.84 -2.95 1.75
N LEU A 168 12.06 -2.68 2.22
CA LEU A 168 12.31 -2.33 3.61
C LEU A 168 11.62 -1.01 4.00
N ALA A 169 11.69 0.00 3.13
CA ALA A 169 11.04 1.29 3.38
C ALA A 169 9.52 1.14 3.52
N ASP A 170 8.89 0.32 2.68
CA ASP A 170 7.46 0.04 2.74
C ASP A 170 7.09 -0.74 4.02
N GLN A 171 7.90 -1.72 4.42
CA GLN A 171 7.70 -2.43 5.68
C GLN A 171 7.85 -1.50 6.91
N LEU A 172 8.80 -0.56 6.87
CA LEU A 172 8.97 0.46 7.90
C LEU A 172 7.74 1.40 7.98
N LYS A 173 7.12 1.76 6.84
CA LYS A 173 5.88 2.54 6.80
C LYS A 173 4.73 1.74 7.43
N SER A 174 4.55 0.48 7.06
CA SER A 174 3.53 -0.41 7.62
C SER A 174 3.69 -0.54 9.14
N PHE A 175 4.89 -0.84 9.61
CA PHE A 175 5.21 -0.92 11.03
C PHE A 175 4.93 0.40 11.78
N SER A 176 5.34 1.54 11.21
CA SER A 176 5.18 2.86 11.84
C SER A 176 3.72 3.27 11.99
N ALA A 177 2.86 2.84 11.05
CA ALA A 177 1.44 3.21 11.01
C ALA A 177 0.60 2.52 12.08
N ARG A 178 1.01 1.35 12.55
CA ARG A 178 0.35 0.62 13.65
C ARG A 178 0.57 1.33 14.99
N LYS A 179 -0.38 1.20 15.92
CA LYS A 179 -0.35 1.90 17.22
C LYS A 179 -0.06 0.98 18.41
N ASP A 180 -0.23 -0.33 18.27
CA ASP A 180 -0.01 -1.27 19.36
C ASP A 180 1.49 -1.42 19.67
N LEU A 181 1.94 -0.76 20.74
CA LEU A 181 3.34 -0.73 21.14
C LEU A 181 3.86 -2.12 21.58
N ILE A 182 3.00 -2.95 22.16
CA ILE A 182 3.39 -4.29 22.58
C ILE A 182 3.63 -5.16 21.36
N GLU A 183 2.70 -5.14 20.40
CA GLU A 183 2.85 -5.87 19.14
C GLU A 183 4.04 -5.34 18.31
N LYS A 184 4.28 -4.05 18.35
CA LYS A 184 5.49 -3.47 17.75
C LYS A 184 6.76 -4.01 18.38
N ALA A 185 6.83 -4.05 19.71
CA ALA A 185 8.00 -4.58 20.41
C ALA A 185 8.24 -6.07 20.06
N VAL A 186 7.18 -6.88 20.05
CA VAL A 186 7.25 -8.29 19.66
C VAL A 186 7.65 -8.47 18.20
N SER A 187 7.09 -7.66 17.29
CA SER A 187 7.33 -7.80 15.85
C SER A 187 8.67 -7.22 15.39
N THR A 188 9.29 -6.32 16.15
CA THR A 188 10.56 -5.67 15.75
C THR A 188 11.65 -6.69 15.39
N PRO A 189 12.03 -7.66 16.24
CA PRO A 189 13.10 -8.61 15.90
C PRO A 189 12.70 -9.62 14.83
N ILE A 190 11.42 -9.73 14.51
CA ILE A 190 10.88 -10.62 13.48
C ILE A 190 10.91 -9.95 12.11
N LEU A 191 10.47 -8.68 12.06
CA LEU A 191 10.34 -7.93 10.82
C LEU A 191 11.66 -7.29 10.36
N PHE A 192 12.57 -7.01 11.27
CA PHE A 192 13.77 -6.23 10.96
C PHE A 192 15.05 -6.93 11.44
N ASN A 193 16.14 -6.70 10.75
CA ASN A 193 17.47 -7.00 11.30
C ASN A 193 17.85 -5.95 12.36
N SER A 194 18.79 -6.29 13.23
CA SER A 194 19.17 -5.45 14.37
C SER A 194 19.63 -4.02 13.98
N GLY A 195 20.22 -3.86 12.79
CA GLY A 195 20.64 -2.55 12.28
C GLY A 195 19.47 -1.59 11.98
N ASN A 196 18.25 -2.11 11.84
CA ASN A 196 17.06 -1.33 11.51
C ASN A 196 16.12 -1.10 12.72
N TYR A 197 16.40 -1.62 13.90
CA TYR A 197 15.50 -1.49 15.05
C TYR A 197 15.20 -0.03 15.40
N LEU A 198 16.23 0.79 15.55
CA LEU A 198 16.06 2.21 15.88
C LEU A 198 15.31 2.96 14.76
N SER A 199 15.63 2.67 13.50
CA SER A 199 14.93 3.25 12.36
C SER A 199 13.46 2.82 12.26
N ALA A 200 13.11 1.62 12.75
CA ALA A 200 11.73 1.17 12.81
C ALA A 200 10.92 1.97 13.84
N TRP A 201 11.52 2.30 14.97
CA TRP A 201 10.84 2.98 16.07
C TRP A 201 10.83 4.49 15.98
N SER A 202 11.79 5.10 15.24
CA SER A 202 11.95 6.55 15.18
C SER A 202 12.09 7.05 13.74
N ASN A 203 11.15 7.92 13.34
CA ASN A 203 11.23 8.64 12.07
C ASN A 203 12.40 9.65 12.09
N SER A 204 12.67 10.25 13.24
CA SER A 204 13.78 11.20 13.39
C SER A 204 15.13 10.51 13.17
N ILE A 205 15.32 9.30 13.69
CA ILE A 205 16.52 8.51 13.41
C ILE A 205 16.56 8.05 11.95
N ARG A 206 15.44 7.58 11.42
CA ARG A 206 15.36 7.08 10.04
C ARG A 206 15.61 8.17 9.00
N ASN A 207 15.02 9.33 9.19
CA ASN A 207 14.98 10.42 8.23
C ASN A 207 15.81 11.63 8.65
N HIS A 208 16.76 11.46 9.57
CA HIS A 208 17.62 12.57 10.05
C HIS A 208 18.32 13.32 8.91
N SER A 209 18.58 12.65 7.79
CA SER A 209 19.19 13.25 6.62
C SER A 209 18.32 14.32 5.94
N PHE A 210 17.00 14.38 6.22
CA PHE A 210 16.11 15.42 5.67
C PHE A 210 16.59 16.85 5.99
N VAL A 211 17.31 17.02 7.09
CA VAL A 211 17.95 18.31 7.39
C VAL A 211 18.86 18.80 6.26
N PHE A 212 19.44 17.89 5.50
CA PHE A 212 20.36 18.17 4.40
C PHE A 212 19.75 17.90 3.02
N THR A 213 18.89 16.89 2.91
CA THR A 213 18.40 16.36 1.62
C THR A 213 16.99 16.81 1.26
N ASP A 214 16.14 17.13 2.27
CA ASP A 214 14.73 17.45 2.05
C ASP A 214 14.17 18.37 3.16
N ARG A 215 14.74 19.57 3.24
CA ARG A 215 14.30 20.60 4.22
C ARG A 215 12.86 21.03 4.00
N ASP A 216 12.39 21.01 2.75
CA ASP A 216 11.02 21.37 2.40
C ASP A 216 10.02 20.42 3.04
N GLN A 217 10.37 19.13 3.18
CA GLN A 217 9.52 18.16 3.88
C GLN A 217 9.40 18.49 5.36
N ILE A 218 10.48 18.92 6.00
CA ILE A 218 10.44 19.36 7.41
C ILE A 218 9.56 20.60 7.56
N SER A 219 9.72 21.58 6.66
CA SER A 219 8.88 22.80 6.66
C SER A 219 7.40 22.46 6.47
N LYS A 220 7.05 21.59 5.51
CA LYS A 220 5.69 21.10 5.32
C LYS A 220 5.13 20.41 6.58
N ASN A 221 5.94 19.60 7.24
CA ASN A 221 5.52 18.94 8.47
C ASN A 221 5.24 19.94 9.61
N ILE A 222 6.04 21.01 9.71
CA ILE A 222 5.81 22.09 10.66
C ILE A 222 4.53 22.86 10.32
N ASP A 223 4.32 23.16 9.04
CA ASP A 223 3.11 23.85 8.58
C ASP A 223 1.84 23.05 8.86
N LEU A 224 1.90 21.73 8.66
CA LEU A 224 0.79 20.83 8.99
C LEU A 224 0.47 20.76 10.49
N LEU A 225 1.45 21.00 11.36
CA LEU A 225 1.22 21.11 12.80
C LEU A 225 0.50 22.40 13.17
N ASN A 226 0.82 23.49 12.46
CA ASN A 226 0.24 24.81 12.71
C ASN A 226 -1.12 24.99 12.03
N ASN A 227 -1.25 24.44 10.83
CA ASN A 227 -2.44 24.53 9.98
C ASN A 227 -2.99 23.11 9.78
N LYS A 228 -3.80 22.64 10.72
CA LYS A 228 -4.47 21.33 10.55
C LYS A 228 -5.30 21.37 9.26
N PRO A 229 -5.04 20.49 8.29
CA PRO A 229 -5.89 20.40 7.11
C PRO A 229 -7.31 20.08 7.56
N GLU A 230 -8.32 20.65 6.89
CA GLU A 230 -9.71 20.27 7.12
C GLU A 230 -9.83 18.75 7.01
N GLU A 231 -10.50 18.12 7.98
CA GLU A 231 -10.80 16.69 7.88
C GLU A 231 -11.62 16.48 6.61
N ARG A 232 -11.05 15.72 5.67
CA ARG A 232 -11.79 15.35 4.47
C ARG A 232 -13.01 14.55 4.90
N LYS A 233 -14.20 15.01 4.50
CA LYS A 233 -15.49 14.37 4.80
C LYS A 233 -15.72 13.07 4.01
N GLU A 234 -14.75 12.64 3.24
CA GLU A 234 -14.84 11.48 2.34
C GLU A 234 -14.88 10.17 3.10
N LEU A 235 -15.74 9.26 2.66
CA LEU A 235 -15.71 7.87 3.10
C LEU A 235 -14.48 7.19 2.54
N TYR A 236 -13.51 6.93 3.38
CA TYR A 236 -12.28 6.28 2.99
C TYR A 236 -12.13 4.92 3.69
N LEU A 237 -12.21 3.86 2.91
CA LEU A 237 -12.16 2.46 3.38
C LEU A 237 -10.84 1.76 2.99
N GLY A 238 -9.79 2.52 2.76
CA GLY A 238 -8.42 2.01 2.63
C GLY A 238 -7.99 1.61 1.23
N ARG A 239 -8.78 1.88 0.19
CA ARG A 239 -8.38 1.58 -1.19
C ARG A 239 -7.51 2.67 -1.81
N TYR A 240 -6.87 2.32 -2.89
CA TYR A 240 -6.22 3.26 -3.81
C TYR A 240 -6.80 3.05 -5.21
N ILE A 241 -7.48 4.07 -5.71
CA ILE A 241 -8.06 4.00 -7.05
C ILE A 241 -7.03 4.51 -8.06
N ARG A 242 -6.80 3.70 -9.07
CA ARG A 242 -6.07 4.12 -10.25
C ARG A 242 -7.03 4.24 -11.42
N PHE A 243 -7.27 5.47 -11.83
CA PHE A 243 -8.00 5.77 -13.05
C PHE A 243 -7.02 5.82 -14.23
N THR A 244 -6.31 4.73 -14.45
CA THR A 244 -5.44 4.57 -15.62
C THR A 244 -6.23 3.93 -16.75
N SER A 245 -5.77 4.14 -18.00
CA SER A 245 -6.28 3.38 -19.12
C SER A 245 -6.11 1.89 -18.89
N GLY A 246 -7.12 1.15 -19.24
CA GLY A 246 -7.02 -0.28 -19.36
C GLY A 246 -6.04 -0.68 -20.46
N LEU A 247 -5.55 -1.92 -20.39
CA LEU A 247 -4.70 -2.48 -21.43
C LEU A 247 -5.49 -2.69 -22.71
N GLU A 248 -4.93 -2.23 -23.82
CA GLU A 248 -5.25 -2.73 -25.15
C GLU A 248 -4.16 -3.72 -25.56
N ASP A 249 -4.53 -4.84 -26.20
CA ASP A 249 -3.56 -5.86 -26.61
C ASP A 249 -2.44 -5.32 -27.51
N SER A 250 -2.74 -4.29 -28.32
CA SER A 250 -1.76 -3.60 -29.17
C SER A 250 -0.74 -2.77 -28.39
N THR A 251 -1.11 -2.23 -27.22
CA THR A 251 -0.21 -1.40 -26.40
C THR A 251 0.72 -2.24 -25.56
N LEU A 252 0.35 -3.46 -25.22
CA LEU A 252 1.22 -4.40 -24.50
C LEU A 252 2.51 -4.73 -25.27
N LEU A 253 2.46 -4.74 -26.59
CA LEU A 253 3.64 -4.99 -27.42
C LEU A 253 4.67 -3.87 -27.34
N LYS A 254 4.25 -2.63 -27.06
CA LYS A 254 5.12 -1.45 -26.96
C LYS A 254 5.78 -1.31 -25.57
N TYR A 255 5.12 -1.80 -24.52
CA TYR A 255 5.52 -1.56 -23.14
C TYR A 255 5.98 -2.82 -22.41
N ASN A 256 6.28 -3.88 -23.15
CA ASN A 256 6.77 -5.11 -22.57
C ASN A 256 8.13 -4.87 -21.89
N ARG A 257 8.16 -4.71 -20.57
CA ARG A 257 9.40 -4.92 -19.84
C ARG A 257 9.78 -6.38 -19.98
N PRO A 258 10.87 -6.72 -20.70
CA PRO A 258 11.34 -8.08 -20.70
C PRO A 258 11.66 -8.45 -19.26
N GLY A 259 10.92 -9.39 -18.68
CA GLY A 259 11.30 -10.05 -17.44
C GLY A 259 10.40 -9.93 -16.24
N PHE A 260 9.40 -9.02 -16.17
CA PHE A 260 8.48 -9.06 -15.03
C PHE A 260 7.45 -10.18 -15.21
N VAL A 261 7.47 -11.15 -14.30
CA VAL A 261 6.46 -12.20 -14.19
C VAL A 261 6.03 -12.28 -12.74
N GLY A 262 4.77 -11.95 -12.46
CA GLY A 262 4.23 -11.92 -11.11
C GLY A 262 4.02 -13.31 -10.54
N TYR A 263 3.40 -14.22 -11.31
CA TYR A 263 3.35 -15.64 -11.02
C TYR A 263 4.17 -16.42 -12.06
N ASP A 264 5.31 -16.95 -11.66
CA ASP A 264 6.16 -17.81 -12.50
C ASP A 264 6.34 -19.16 -11.81
N GLY A 265 5.62 -20.17 -12.27
CA GLY A 265 5.67 -21.52 -11.67
C GLY A 265 7.06 -22.14 -11.60
N ARG A 266 7.99 -21.73 -12.48
CA ARG A 266 9.37 -22.22 -12.44
C ARG A 266 10.20 -21.57 -11.33
N LYS A 267 9.84 -20.35 -10.92
CA LYS A 267 10.55 -19.55 -9.94
C LYS A 267 9.82 -19.42 -8.62
N TYR A 268 8.50 -19.68 -8.62
CA TYR A 268 7.67 -19.52 -7.44
C TYR A 268 8.13 -20.43 -6.33
N LYS A 269 8.48 -19.83 -5.23
CA LYS A 269 8.86 -20.50 -3.99
C LYS A 269 8.07 -19.91 -2.83
N MET A 270 7.85 -20.72 -1.83
CA MET A 270 7.27 -20.30 -0.58
C MET A 270 8.34 -20.51 0.52
N SER A 271 8.70 -19.43 1.20
CA SER A 271 9.64 -19.49 2.31
C SER A 271 9.11 -20.31 3.48
N SER A 272 10.00 -20.76 4.36
CA SER A 272 9.61 -21.37 5.64
C SER A 272 8.84 -20.37 6.51
N GLU A 273 9.24 -19.10 6.48
CA GLU A 273 8.54 -18.00 7.17
C GLU A 273 7.10 -17.88 6.65
N ALA A 274 6.87 -17.86 5.34
CA ALA A 274 5.51 -17.80 4.79
C ALA A 274 4.65 -18.98 5.22
N ARG A 275 5.20 -20.21 5.28
CA ARG A 275 4.46 -21.39 5.78
C ARG A 275 4.08 -21.25 7.25
N GLU A 276 5.00 -20.78 8.08
CA GLU A 276 4.77 -20.53 9.50
C GLU A 276 3.66 -19.48 9.69
N TYR A 277 3.69 -18.40 8.91
CA TYR A 277 2.71 -17.34 9.04
C TYR A 277 1.33 -17.69 8.44
N ILE A 278 1.23 -18.59 7.48
CA ILE A 278 -0.06 -19.21 7.11
C ILE A 278 -0.69 -19.87 8.35
N THR A 279 0.08 -20.70 9.05
CA THR A 279 -0.38 -21.36 10.28
C THR A 279 -0.84 -20.34 11.33
N LYS A 280 0.01 -19.34 11.62
CA LYS A 280 -0.29 -18.30 12.61
C LYS A 280 -1.54 -17.48 12.25
N ILE A 281 -1.77 -17.19 10.97
CA ILE A 281 -2.96 -16.48 10.50
C ILE A 281 -4.21 -17.34 10.73
N VAL A 282 -4.17 -18.63 10.39
CA VAL A 282 -5.28 -19.57 10.62
C VAL A 282 -5.60 -19.67 12.11
N GLU A 283 -4.60 -19.87 12.95
CA GLU A 283 -4.75 -19.96 14.41
C GLU A 283 -5.29 -18.65 15.01
N LEU A 284 -4.79 -17.50 14.53
CA LEU A 284 -5.26 -16.18 14.97
C LEU A 284 -6.74 -16.00 14.69
N CYS A 285 -7.17 -16.29 13.45
CA CYS A 285 -8.56 -16.18 13.04
C CYS A 285 -9.45 -17.15 13.83
N HIS A 286 -9.04 -18.41 13.94
CA HIS A 286 -9.77 -19.43 14.71
C HIS A 286 -9.94 -19.02 16.19
N LYS A 287 -8.84 -18.59 16.84
CA LYS A 287 -8.86 -18.16 18.26
C LYS A 287 -9.82 -16.99 18.51
N ASN A 288 -10.00 -16.11 17.53
CA ASN A 288 -10.84 -14.93 17.65
C ASN A 288 -12.24 -15.09 17.03
N ASN A 289 -12.60 -16.30 16.60
CA ASN A 289 -13.85 -16.61 15.91
C ASN A 289 -14.07 -15.73 14.65
N VAL A 290 -13.02 -15.50 13.90
CA VAL A 290 -13.00 -14.76 12.63
C VAL A 290 -12.94 -15.76 11.49
N GLN A 291 -13.86 -15.67 10.53
CA GLN A 291 -13.82 -16.51 9.33
C GLN A 291 -12.68 -16.06 8.41
N LEU A 292 -11.73 -16.93 8.15
CA LEU A 292 -10.63 -16.66 7.23
C LEU A 292 -11.01 -17.00 5.80
N VAL A 293 -10.70 -16.09 4.87
CA VAL A 293 -10.77 -16.29 3.42
C VAL A 293 -9.43 -15.90 2.81
N PHE A 294 -8.78 -16.80 2.10
CA PHE A 294 -7.66 -16.42 1.22
C PHE A 294 -8.20 -15.94 -0.12
N LEU A 295 -7.58 -14.90 -0.65
CA LEU A 295 -7.97 -14.29 -1.93
C LEU A 295 -6.76 -14.21 -2.85
N THR A 296 -6.84 -14.84 -4.02
CA THR A 296 -5.89 -14.61 -5.10
C THR A 296 -6.51 -13.66 -6.12
N LEU A 297 -5.99 -12.45 -6.19
CA LEU A 297 -6.38 -11.49 -7.24
C LEU A 297 -5.68 -11.83 -8.55
N PRO A 298 -6.30 -11.59 -9.71
CA PRO A 298 -5.71 -11.93 -10.98
C PRO A 298 -4.64 -10.92 -11.40
N MET A 299 -3.66 -11.41 -12.13
CA MET A 299 -2.71 -10.63 -12.91
C MET A 299 -2.98 -10.83 -14.38
N TYR A 300 -2.61 -9.85 -15.18
CA TYR A 300 -2.74 -10.00 -16.62
C TYR A 300 -1.97 -11.23 -17.13
N HIS A 301 -2.60 -12.00 -18.02
CA HIS A 301 -2.13 -13.34 -18.40
C HIS A 301 -0.66 -13.39 -18.87
N ARG A 302 -0.15 -12.32 -19.50
CA ARG A 302 1.28 -12.26 -19.94
C ARG A 302 2.28 -12.18 -18.79
N HIS A 303 1.83 -11.79 -17.61
CA HIS A 303 2.64 -11.78 -16.38
C HIS A 303 2.49 -13.04 -15.55
N VAL A 304 1.88 -14.05 -16.12
CA VAL A 304 1.62 -15.33 -15.45
C VAL A 304 2.15 -16.47 -16.31
N LYS A 305 3.03 -17.28 -15.74
CA LYS A 305 3.58 -18.48 -16.37
C LYS A 305 3.39 -19.67 -15.45
N ASP A 306 2.90 -20.77 -16.02
CA ASP A 306 2.73 -22.03 -15.28
C ASP A 306 2.03 -21.85 -13.92
N TYR A 307 0.95 -21.06 -13.87
CA TYR A 307 0.22 -20.72 -12.63
C TYR A 307 -0.22 -21.95 -11.83
N GLN A 308 -0.53 -23.06 -12.49
CA GLN A 308 -0.91 -24.30 -11.82
C GLN A 308 0.16 -24.81 -10.85
N VAL A 309 1.44 -24.56 -11.12
CA VAL A 309 2.53 -24.87 -10.20
C VAL A 309 2.46 -23.98 -8.94
N CYS A 310 2.27 -22.67 -9.11
CA CYS A 310 2.07 -21.75 -8.00
C CYS A 310 0.87 -22.15 -7.15
N LYS A 311 -0.27 -22.42 -7.81
CA LYS A 311 -1.50 -22.89 -7.18
C LYS A 311 -1.29 -24.19 -6.40
N SER A 312 -0.58 -25.16 -6.98
CA SER A 312 -0.29 -26.44 -6.30
C SER A 312 0.54 -26.25 -5.03
N ILE A 313 1.53 -25.33 -5.06
CA ILE A 313 2.36 -25.02 -3.88
C ILE A 313 1.49 -24.38 -2.77
N MET A 314 0.63 -23.42 -3.12
CA MET A 314 -0.30 -22.79 -2.19
C MET A 314 -1.32 -23.81 -1.64
N SER A 315 -1.93 -24.62 -2.51
CA SER A 315 -2.89 -25.66 -2.11
C SER A 315 -2.29 -26.63 -1.10
N LYS A 316 -1.05 -27.07 -1.29
CA LYS A 316 -0.34 -27.95 -0.35
C LYS A 316 -0.13 -27.30 1.01
N ALA A 317 0.15 -25.99 1.02
CA ALA A 317 0.31 -25.24 2.27
C ALA A 317 -1.03 -25.02 3.00
N PHE A 318 -2.14 -24.89 2.26
CA PHE A 318 -3.47 -24.71 2.81
C PHE A 318 -4.14 -26.04 3.24
N ALA A 319 -3.74 -27.16 2.63
CA ALA A 319 -4.38 -28.47 2.83
C ALA A 319 -4.57 -28.88 4.31
N PRO A 320 -3.63 -28.62 5.25
CA PRO A 320 -3.80 -28.99 6.65
C PRO A 320 -4.96 -28.25 7.34
N TYR A 321 -5.35 -27.07 6.83
CA TYR A 321 -6.31 -26.17 7.47
C TYR A 321 -7.63 -26.09 6.71
N ASN A 322 -7.63 -26.52 5.45
CA ASN A 322 -8.78 -26.41 4.53
C ASN A 322 -9.50 -25.04 4.60
N PRO A 323 -8.78 -23.90 4.51
CA PRO A 323 -9.41 -22.59 4.58
C PRO A 323 -10.24 -22.32 3.34
N LEU A 324 -11.19 -21.39 3.44
CA LEU A 324 -11.85 -20.86 2.26
C LEU A 324 -10.82 -20.12 1.40
N TRP A 325 -10.82 -20.40 0.09
CA TRP A 325 -9.91 -19.76 -0.86
C TRP A 325 -10.62 -19.42 -2.16
N LEU A 326 -10.71 -18.13 -2.45
CA LEU A 326 -11.17 -17.63 -3.74
C LEU A 326 -9.96 -17.33 -4.63
N ASP A 327 -9.83 -18.09 -5.71
CA ASP A 327 -8.75 -17.99 -6.68
C ASP A 327 -9.25 -17.36 -7.99
N LEU A 328 -9.20 -16.01 -8.07
CA LEU A 328 -9.63 -15.27 -9.27
C LEU A 328 -8.64 -15.38 -10.44
N GLN A 329 -7.43 -15.92 -10.22
CA GLN A 329 -6.50 -16.27 -11.29
C GLN A 329 -6.85 -17.63 -11.93
N SER A 330 -7.81 -18.38 -11.35
CA SER A 330 -8.28 -19.64 -11.96
C SER A 330 -8.83 -19.41 -13.37
N PRO A 331 -8.70 -20.35 -14.32
CA PRO A 331 -9.20 -20.17 -15.69
C PRO A 331 -10.69 -19.85 -15.77
N TYR A 332 -11.47 -20.33 -14.81
CA TYR A 332 -12.91 -20.09 -14.74
C TYR A 332 -13.22 -18.64 -14.35
N ASP A 333 -12.62 -18.16 -13.27
CA ASP A 333 -12.90 -16.85 -12.73
C ASP A 333 -12.22 -15.73 -13.53
N TYR A 334 -11.03 -16.03 -14.07
CA TYR A 334 -10.25 -15.09 -14.87
C TYR A 334 -10.99 -14.58 -16.11
N LYS A 335 -11.90 -15.37 -16.68
CA LYS A 335 -12.71 -14.98 -17.86
C LYS A 335 -13.54 -13.71 -17.65
N ALA A 336 -13.82 -13.35 -16.41
CA ALA A 336 -14.54 -12.12 -16.09
C ALA A 336 -13.66 -10.84 -16.24
N PHE A 337 -12.33 -11.01 -16.32
CA PHE A 337 -11.38 -9.90 -16.37
C PHE A 337 -10.90 -9.67 -17.81
N THR A 338 -11.39 -8.59 -18.40
CA THR A 338 -10.92 -8.14 -19.71
C THR A 338 -9.56 -7.44 -19.60
N PRO A 339 -8.81 -7.21 -20.69
CA PRO A 339 -7.59 -6.40 -20.66
C PRO A 339 -7.78 -5.02 -20.01
N ALA A 340 -8.96 -4.39 -20.20
CA ALA A 340 -9.30 -3.12 -19.57
C ALA A 340 -9.31 -3.15 -18.03
N CYS A 341 -9.37 -4.33 -17.41
CA CYS A 341 -9.31 -4.49 -15.96
C CYS A 341 -7.89 -4.33 -15.39
N PHE A 342 -6.86 -4.25 -16.24
CA PHE A 342 -5.45 -4.16 -15.83
C PHE A 342 -4.84 -2.85 -16.25
N GLU A 343 -3.93 -2.32 -15.43
CA GLU A 343 -3.28 -1.05 -15.69
C GLU A 343 -2.38 -1.10 -16.93
N ASN A 344 -2.52 -0.09 -17.79
CA ASN A 344 -1.61 0.15 -18.88
C ASN A 344 -0.45 1.05 -18.43
N THR A 345 0.43 0.52 -17.58
CA THR A 345 1.63 1.23 -17.16
C THR A 345 2.88 0.60 -17.75
N VAL A 346 3.84 1.43 -18.10
CA VAL A 346 5.14 1.00 -18.69
C VAL A 346 5.89 0.02 -17.76
N ASN A 347 5.56 0.03 -16.50
CA ASN A 347 6.39 -0.58 -15.48
C ASN A 347 5.78 -1.82 -14.84
N GLU A 348 4.46 -1.93 -14.73
CA GLU A 348 3.84 -2.94 -13.88
C GLU A 348 2.39 -3.18 -14.30
N ASN A 349 2.10 -4.37 -14.81
CA ASN A 349 0.73 -4.78 -15.14
C ASN A 349 0.15 -5.76 -14.10
N GLN A 350 0.65 -5.69 -12.88
CA GLN A 350 0.14 -6.49 -11.77
C GLN A 350 -1.03 -5.82 -11.03
N HIS A 351 -1.19 -4.51 -11.22
CA HIS A 351 -2.27 -3.75 -10.61
C HIS A 351 -3.50 -3.71 -11.50
N MET A 352 -4.66 -3.53 -10.90
CA MET A 352 -5.91 -3.40 -11.61
C MET A 352 -6.30 -1.95 -11.78
N THR A 353 -7.07 -1.68 -12.84
CA THR A 353 -7.82 -0.46 -12.98
C THR A 353 -8.99 -0.43 -12.00
N TYR A 354 -9.66 0.71 -11.90
CA TYR A 354 -10.91 0.83 -11.18
C TYR A 354 -11.93 -0.24 -11.63
N GLN A 355 -12.10 -0.43 -12.95
CA GLN A 355 -12.99 -1.44 -13.50
C GLN A 355 -12.64 -2.85 -13.02
N GLY A 356 -11.35 -3.21 -13.03
CA GLY A 356 -10.91 -4.51 -12.51
C GLY A 356 -11.23 -4.70 -11.02
N SER A 357 -11.07 -3.64 -10.24
CA SER A 357 -11.39 -3.68 -8.80
C SER A 357 -12.88 -3.89 -8.51
N LEU A 358 -13.77 -3.41 -9.38
CA LEU A 358 -15.21 -3.67 -9.27
C LEU A 358 -15.54 -5.12 -9.56
N VAL A 359 -14.94 -5.70 -10.62
CA VAL A 359 -15.13 -7.13 -10.96
C VAL A 359 -14.68 -8.02 -9.81
N ALA A 360 -13.51 -7.74 -9.25
CA ALA A 360 -12.98 -8.50 -8.11
C ALA A 360 -13.87 -8.37 -6.87
N ALA A 361 -14.36 -7.17 -6.57
CA ALA A 361 -15.26 -6.93 -5.43
C ALA A 361 -16.56 -7.74 -5.56
N TYR A 362 -17.17 -7.76 -6.75
CA TYR A 362 -18.37 -8.56 -7.00
C TYR A 362 -18.13 -10.07 -6.84
N LYS A 363 -17.05 -10.57 -7.42
CA LYS A 363 -16.69 -11.98 -7.30
C LYS A 363 -16.48 -12.39 -5.84
N LEU A 364 -15.79 -11.54 -5.08
CA LEU A 364 -15.57 -11.77 -3.65
C LEU A 364 -16.88 -11.67 -2.86
N ALA A 365 -17.74 -10.69 -3.17
CA ALA A 365 -19.05 -10.57 -2.54
C ALA A 365 -19.90 -11.81 -2.75
N HIS A 366 -19.96 -12.30 -3.98
CA HIS A 366 -20.69 -13.52 -4.31
C HIS A 366 -20.15 -14.73 -3.54
N PHE A 367 -18.84 -14.91 -3.51
CA PHE A 367 -18.18 -15.98 -2.77
C PHE A 367 -18.47 -15.90 -1.26
N ILE A 368 -18.34 -14.72 -0.66
CA ILE A 368 -18.62 -14.54 0.77
C ILE A 368 -20.11 -14.80 1.08
N ARG A 369 -21.03 -14.34 0.24
CA ARG A 369 -22.47 -14.62 0.41
C ARG A 369 -22.78 -16.12 0.32
N GLU A 370 -22.14 -16.81 -0.59
CA GLU A 370 -22.33 -18.26 -0.73
C GLU A 370 -21.75 -19.07 0.43
N LYS A 371 -20.57 -18.68 0.93
CA LYS A 371 -19.80 -19.49 1.89
C LYS A 371 -19.86 -19.02 3.34
N CYS A 372 -20.22 -17.76 3.59
CA CYS A 372 -20.08 -17.09 4.89
C CYS A 372 -21.27 -16.19 5.25
N SER A 373 -22.43 -16.30 4.59
CA SER A 373 -23.57 -15.41 4.83
C SER A 373 -24.03 -15.43 6.30
N ASP A 374 -23.88 -16.58 6.97
CA ASP A 374 -24.23 -16.76 8.39
C ASP A 374 -23.34 -15.98 9.35
N LYS A 375 -22.21 -15.46 8.88
CA LYS A 375 -21.24 -14.69 9.69
C LYS A 375 -21.46 -13.19 9.62
N LEU A 376 -22.11 -12.68 8.57
CA LEU A 376 -22.25 -11.26 8.34
C LEU A 376 -23.56 -10.72 8.90
N PRO A 377 -23.54 -9.53 9.55
CA PRO A 377 -24.75 -8.77 9.80
C PRO A 377 -25.28 -8.22 8.48
N ASP A 378 -26.60 -8.02 8.39
CA ASP A 378 -27.20 -7.21 7.35
C ASP A 378 -27.40 -5.79 7.85
N ARG A 379 -26.45 -4.91 7.54
CA ARG A 379 -26.50 -3.48 7.90
C ARG A 379 -27.27 -2.64 6.89
N SER A 380 -27.74 -3.25 5.81
CA SER A 380 -28.43 -2.52 4.72
C SER A 380 -29.68 -1.76 5.20
N ASN A 381 -30.24 -2.13 6.35
CA ASN A 381 -31.37 -1.47 6.99
C ASN A 381 -30.99 -0.45 8.08
N GLU A 382 -29.73 -0.40 8.51
CA GLU A 382 -29.26 0.56 9.50
C GLU A 382 -29.18 1.98 8.91
N MET A 383 -29.83 2.97 9.55
CA MET A 383 -29.87 4.33 9.04
C MET A 383 -28.46 4.95 8.91
N THR A 384 -27.61 4.74 9.89
CA THR A 384 -26.23 5.26 9.89
C THR A 384 -25.41 4.65 8.76
N TRP A 385 -25.56 3.35 8.51
CA TRP A 385 -24.89 2.67 7.41
C TRP A 385 -25.40 3.14 6.05
N LYS A 386 -26.73 3.31 5.90
CA LYS A 386 -27.34 3.89 4.70
C LYS A 386 -26.83 5.30 4.43
N GLN A 387 -26.74 6.15 5.44
CA GLN A 387 -26.19 7.49 5.29
C GLN A 387 -24.73 7.47 4.86
N LEU A 388 -23.94 6.54 5.39
CA LEU A 388 -22.54 6.42 5.05
C LEU A 388 -22.31 5.99 3.59
N PHE A 389 -23.07 5.01 3.10
CA PHE A 389 -22.89 4.41 1.79
C PHE A 389 -23.82 4.95 0.71
N TYR A 390 -24.99 5.48 1.08
CA TYR A 390 -26.01 5.95 0.13
C TYR A 390 -26.42 7.41 0.33
N GLY A 391 -26.05 8.01 1.42
CA GLY A 391 -26.67 9.20 1.97
C GLY A 391 -26.39 10.52 1.28
N ASN A 392 -25.56 10.52 0.29
CA ASN A 392 -25.39 11.70 -0.56
C ASN A 392 -25.06 11.15 -1.91
N ASP A 393 -25.45 11.60 -3.01
CA ASP A 393 -24.94 11.22 -4.35
C ASP A 393 -23.42 10.95 -4.37
N GLY A 394 -22.85 11.02 -3.22
CA GLY A 394 -21.50 10.92 -2.77
C GLY A 394 -20.88 9.55 -2.77
N TYR A 395 -21.57 8.46 -3.15
CA TYR A 395 -20.87 7.19 -3.38
C TYR A 395 -19.72 7.39 -4.37
N PHE A 396 -19.87 8.31 -5.30
CA PHE A 396 -18.87 8.66 -6.30
C PHE A 396 -17.96 9.80 -5.89
N GLU A 397 -18.51 10.82 -5.28
CA GLU A 397 -17.74 11.95 -4.73
C GLU A 397 -16.78 11.51 -3.63
N ASN A 398 -17.10 10.41 -2.95
CA ASN A 398 -16.26 9.80 -1.93
C ASN A 398 -15.16 8.89 -2.50
N HIS A 399 -15.07 8.75 -3.82
CA HIS A 399 -14.15 7.85 -4.49
C HIS A 399 -12.93 8.56 -5.06
N SER A 400 -12.58 9.67 -4.47
CA SER A 400 -11.37 10.35 -4.91
C SER A 400 -10.18 9.41 -4.85
N PRO A 401 -9.34 9.38 -5.91
CA PRO A 401 -8.03 8.76 -5.84
C PRO A 401 -7.30 9.29 -4.61
N GLU A 402 -6.65 8.40 -3.87
CA GLU A 402 -5.91 8.78 -2.67
C GLU A 402 -4.97 9.95 -2.89
N SER A 403 -4.42 10.06 -4.08
CA SER A 403 -3.44 11.09 -4.37
C SER A 403 -4.06 12.47 -4.47
N ASP A 404 -5.24 12.61 -5.10
CA ASP A 404 -5.54 13.91 -5.65
C ASP A 404 -7.03 14.27 -5.73
N GLY A 405 -7.94 13.34 -5.53
CA GLY A 405 -9.38 13.60 -5.61
C GLY A 405 -9.86 14.00 -7.01
N VAL A 406 -11.12 14.36 -7.09
CA VAL A 406 -11.68 15.04 -8.25
C VAL A 406 -11.05 16.43 -8.31
N ASN A 407 -10.30 16.71 -9.38
CA ASN A 407 -9.65 18.00 -9.55
C ASN A 407 -10.67 19.09 -9.95
N SER A 408 -11.60 18.71 -10.81
CA SER A 408 -12.73 19.57 -11.20
C SER A 408 -13.86 18.75 -11.82
N ILE A 409 -15.08 19.21 -11.66
CA ILE A 409 -16.25 18.71 -12.36
C ILE A 409 -16.34 19.46 -13.69
N LEU A 410 -16.21 18.74 -14.79
CA LEU A 410 -16.26 19.33 -16.14
C LEU A 410 -17.67 19.39 -16.72
N MET A 411 -18.55 18.47 -16.28
CA MET A 411 -19.94 18.43 -16.69
C MET A 411 -20.80 17.83 -15.56
N LYS A 412 -21.97 18.39 -15.38
CA LYS A 412 -22.99 17.88 -14.45
C LYS A 412 -24.35 17.86 -15.15
N ASP A 413 -25.11 16.77 -14.96
CA ASP A 413 -26.45 16.56 -15.52
C ASP A 413 -26.56 16.87 -17.01
N GLY A 414 -25.60 16.37 -17.80
CA GLY A 414 -25.49 16.55 -19.25
C GLY A 414 -26.21 15.47 -20.05
N ARG A 415 -26.26 15.67 -21.36
CA ARG A 415 -26.74 14.66 -22.31
C ARG A 415 -25.77 14.52 -23.48
N THR A 416 -25.65 13.29 -23.98
CA THR A 416 -24.96 13.04 -25.23
C THR A 416 -25.80 13.52 -26.40
N GLN A 417 -25.19 13.65 -27.57
CA GLN A 417 -25.91 13.95 -28.82
C GLN A 417 -26.93 12.86 -29.16
N ASP A 418 -26.70 11.63 -28.74
CA ASP A 418 -27.60 10.48 -28.90
C ASP A 418 -28.66 10.34 -27.80
N GLY A 419 -28.80 11.36 -26.94
CA GLY A 419 -29.82 11.41 -25.89
C GLY A 419 -29.49 10.66 -24.59
N ILE A 420 -28.29 10.11 -24.44
CA ILE A 420 -27.86 9.43 -23.23
C ILE A 420 -27.67 10.46 -22.11
N SER A 421 -28.25 10.20 -20.96
CA SER A 421 -28.12 11.06 -19.78
C SER A 421 -26.81 10.77 -19.05
N ILE A 422 -25.94 11.76 -18.97
CA ILE A 422 -24.67 11.73 -18.22
C ILE A 422 -24.89 12.50 -16.92
N LYS A 423 -24.66 11.83 -15.80
CA LYS A 423 -24.81 12.47 -14.50
C LYS A 423 -23.65 13.44 -14.23
N GLU A 424 -22.44 13.00 -14.51
CA GLU A 424 -21.24 13.78 -14.19
C GLU A 424 -20.05 13.34 -15.04
N VAL A 425 -19.16 14.27 -15.37
CA VAL A 425 -17.83 13.98 -15.92
C VAL A 425 -16.81 14.75 -15.10
N ASP A 426 -15.93 14.01 -14.43
CA ASP A 426 -14.93 14.55 -13.53
C ASP A 426 -13.55 14.48 -14.16
N LEU A 427 -12.76 15.53 -13.94
CA LEU A 427 -11.33 15.51 -14.18
C LEU A 427 -10.64 14.98 -12.94
N VAL A 428 -10.01 13.83 -13.08
CA VAL A 428 -9.33 13.16 -11.98
C VAL A 428 -7.83 13.20 -12.22
N ARG A 429 -7.09 13.79 -11.29
CA ARG A 429 -5.64 13.84 -11.35
C ARG A 429 -5.03 12.48 -11.04
N GLN A 430 -3.99 12.12 -11.80
CA GLN A 430 -3.20 10.89 -11.66
C GLN A 430 -1.75 11.23 -11.38
N GLN A 431 -0.96 10.26 -10.92
CA GLN A 431 0.49 10.47 -10.71
C GLN A 431 1.21 11.02 -11.95
N ASN A 432 0.77 10.61 -13.14
CA ASN A 432 1.41 10.97 -14.41
C ASN A 432 0.47 11.69 -15.38
N GLY A 433 -0.53 12.41 -14.90
CA GLY A 433 -1.47 13.13 -15.76
C GLY A 433 -2.89 13.17 -15.21
N TYR A 434 -3.85 13.19 -16.11
CA TYR A 434 -5.27 13.26 -15.79
C TYR A 434 -6.05 12.18 -16.52
N SER A 435 -7.18 11.77 -15.94
CA SER A 435 -8.19 10.94 -16.58
C SER A 435 -9.56 11.60 -16.42
N LEU A 436 -10.46 11.34 -17.35
CA LEU A 436 -11.86 11.66 -17.17
C LEU A 436 -12.59 10.47 -16.57
N LEU A 437 -13.42 10.76 -15.59
CA LEU A 437 -14.33 9.81 -15.00
C LEU A 437 -15.75 10.17 -15.41
N VAL A 438 -16.38 9.30 -16.19
CA VAL A 438 -17.75 9.49 -16.70
C VAL A 438 -18.72 8.70 -15.83
N LYS A 439 -19.75 9.35 -15.31
CA LYS A 439 -20.83 8.79 -14.54
C LYS A 439 -22.15 8.94 -15.27
N ALA A 440 -22.86 7.86 -15.49
CA ALA A 440 -24.17 7.86 -16.08
C ALA A 440 -25.17 7.12 -15.18
N ASN A 441 -26.40 7.63 -15.08
CA ASN A 441 -27.44 6.94 -14.34
C ASN A 441 -27.94 5.72 -15.11
N LYS A 442 -27.86 4.53 -14.54
CA LYS A 442 -28.24 3.28 -15.19
C LYS A 442 -29.73 3.19 -15.49
N GLN A 443 -30.56 3.68 -14.58
CA GLN A 443 -32.00 3.65 -14.77
C GLN A 443 -32.42 4.40 -16.04
N ASN A 444 -31.72 5.48 -16.34
CA ASN A 444 -31.96 6.29 -17.54
C ASN A 444 -31.23 5.75 -18.80
N ASN A 445 -30.31 4.83 -18.64
CA ASN A 445 -29.44 4.31 -19.71
C ASN A 445 -29.22 2.80 -19.60
N PRO A 446 -30.28 1.96 -19.64
CA PRO A 446 -30.17 0.54 -19.36
C PRO A 446 -29.23 -0.21 -20.33
N ASP A 447 -29.12 0.27 -21.55
CA ASP A 447 -28.35 -0.38 -22.62
C ASP A 447 -26.92 0.15 -22.77
N LEU A 448 -26.46 1.00 -21.86
CA LEU A 448 -25.14 1.63 -21.95
C LEU A 448 -24.00 0.72 -21.47
N ASN A 449 -24.32 -0.38 -20.78
CA ASN A 449 -23.33 -1.31 -20.26
C ASN A 449 -22.52 -1.98 -21.38
N GLY A 450 -21.19 -1.92 -21.27
CA GLY A 450 -20.28 -2.45 -22.29
C GLY A 450 -20.14 -1.59 -23.54
N LYS A 451 -20.88 -0.48 -23.64
CA LYS A 451 -20.75 0.45 -24.77
C LYS A 451 -19.68 1.51 -24.50
N THR A 452 -19.08 1.98 -25.58
CA THR A 452 -18.07 3.04 -25.54
C THR A 452 -18.72 4.40 -25.78
N ILE A 453 -18.45 5.33 -24.86
CA ILE A 453 -18.76 6.75 -25.05
C ILE A 453 -17.49 7.45 -25.55
N GLN A 454 -17.62 8.25 -26.57
CA GLN A 454 -16.59 9.15 -27.06
C GLN A 454 -16.85 10.55 -26.55
N LEU A 455 -15.87 11.13 -25.88
CA LEU A 455 -15.89 12.52 -25.43
C LEU A 455 -14.91 13.31 -26.30
N VAL A 456 -15.34 14.46 -26.80
CA VAL A 456 -14.43 15.43 -27.38
C VAL A 456 -14.09 16.48 -26.37
N VAL A 457 -12.83 16.51 -25.98
CA VAL A 457 -12.31 17.39 -24.95
C VAL A 457 -11.54 18.54 -25.55
N GLU A 458 -11.70 19.71 -24.96
CA GLU A 458 -10.90 20.89 -25.25
C GLU A 458 -9.91 21.13 -24.11
N GLY A 459 -8.68 21.36 -24.45
CA GLY A 459 -7.62 21.62 -23.50
C GLY A 459 -6.50 22.45 -24.07
N THR A 460 -5.44 22.57 -23.32
CA THR A 460 -4.20 23.23 -23.74
C THR A 460 -3.00 22.31 -23.55
N MET A 461 -2.11 22.28 -24.50
CA MET A 461 -0.83 21.57 -24.43
C MET A 461 0.29 22.50 -24.91
N GLY A 462 1.24 22.78 -24.01
CA GLY A 462 2.32 23.71 -24.32
C GLY A 462 1.84 25.12 -24.73
N GLY A 463 0.72 25.59 -24.13
CA GLY A 463 0.10 26.89 -24.44
C GLY A 463 -0.72 26.94 -25.73
N LYS A 464 -0.84 25.84 -26.47
CA LYS A 464 -1.67 25.74 -27.68
C LYS A 464 -2.97 25.03 -27.35
N GLN A 465 -4.07 25.51 -27.94
CA GLN A 465 -5.37 24.84 -27.85
C GLN A 465 -5.33 23.48 -28.54
N VAL A 466 -5.86 22.47 -27.89
CA VAL A 466 -5.95 21.10 -28.40
C VAL A 466 -7.39 20.62 -28.24
N ILE A 467 -7.93 20.05 -29.31
CA ILE A 467 -9.21 19.34 -29.27
C ILE A 467 -8.92 17.88 -29.59
N ALA A 468 -9.27 16.99 -28.73
CA ALA A 468 -8.98 15.56 -28.90
C ALA A 468 -10.16 14.68 -28.48
N PRO A 469 -10.45 13.61 -29.24
CA PRO A 469 -11.38 12.59 -28.80
C PRO A 469 -10.73 11.69 -27.74
N VAL A 470 -11.49 11.34 -26.71
CA VAL A 470 -11.14 10.33 -25.71
C VAL A 470 -12.31 9.37 -25.54
N GLU A 471 -12.04 8.13 -25.18
CA GLU A 471 -13.04 7.08 -25.15
C GLU A 471 -13.14 6.46 -23.75
N ALA A 472 -14.37 6.28 -23.27
CA ALA A 472 -14.69 5.63 -22.03
C ALA A 472 -15.60 4.43 -22.26
N VAL A 473 -15.19 3.24 -21.89
CA VAL A 473 -16.06 2.06 -21.91
C VAL A 473 -16.91 2.10 -20.64
N MET A 474 -18.21 2.21 -20.80
CA MET A 474 -19.14 2.25 -19.68
C MET A 474 -19.41 0.86 -19.14
N SER A 475 -19.37 0.71 -17.85
CA SER A 475 -19.57 -0.57 -17.19
C SER A 475 -20.56 -0.46 -16.05
N THR A 476 -21.52 -1.38 -16.03
CA THR A 476 -22.36 -1.64 -14.85
C THR A 476 -21.66 -2.50 -13.84
N TYR A 477 -20.44 -2.90 -14.14
CA TYR A 477 -19.77 -3.74 -13.20
C TYR A 477 -19.80 -3.07 -11.83
N TYR A 478 -20.84 -3.45 -11.14
CA TYR A 478 -20.95 -3.59 -9.70
C TYR A 478 -21.14 -2.29 -8.91
N ASP A 479 -22.02 -1.45 -9.38
CA ASP A 479 -22.91 -0.82 -8.44
C ASP A 479 -23.98 -1.87 -8.07
N PRO A 480 -23.94 -2.52 -6.91
CA PRO A 480 -24.95 -3.50 -6.51
C PRO A 480 -26.32 -2.88 -6.34
N LEU A 481 -26.39 -1.56 -6.21
CA LEU A 481 -27.62 -0.77 -6.20
C LEU A 481 -28.10 -0.45 -7.60
N ASN A 482 -27.31 -0.76 -8.63
CA ASN A 482 -27.65 -0.49 -10.01
C ASN A 482 -27.99 1.00 -10.33
N HIS A 483 -27.42 1.95 -9.58
CA HIS A 483 -27.73 3.36 -9.79
C HIS A 483 -26.92 3.97 -10.94
N TYR A 484 -25.65 3.57 -11.06
CA TYR A 484 -24.73 4.22 -11.99
C TYR A 484 -23.92 3.27 -12.87
N LEU A 485 -23.53 3.79 -14.01
CA LEU A 485 -22.56 3.25 -14.93
C LEU A 485 -21.33 4.14 -14.90
N PHE A 486 -20.16 3.55 -14.97
CA PHE A 486 -18.90 4.25 -14.92
C PHE A 486 -18.02 3.93 -16.12
N GLY A 487 -17.31 4.93 -16.59
CA GLY A 487 -16.26 4.76 -17.58
C GLY A 487 -15.11 5.69 -17.30
N THR A 488 -13.89 5.25 -17.61
CA THR A 488 -12.69 6.09 -17.50
C THR A 488 -12.12 6.33 -18.89
N ALA A 489 -11.76 7.59 -19.17
CA ALA A 489 -11.12 7.99 -20.40
C ALA A 489 -9.78 8.65 -20.09
N PRO A 490 -8.66 7.97 -20.34
CA PRO A 490 -7.34 8.55 -20.18
C PRO A 490 -7.03 9.48 -21.36
N PHE A 491 -6.16 10.45 -21.16
CA PHE A 491 -5.67 11.32 -22.21
C PHE A 491 -4.17 11.59 -22.10
N ALA A 492 -3.60 12.15 -23.16
CA ALA A 492 -2.16 12.33 -23.28
C ALA A 492 -1.57 13.19 -22.14
N GLN A 493 -0.38 12.85 -21.70
CA GLN A 493 0.36 13.65 -20.72
C GLN A 493 0.58 15.09 -21.24
N GLY A 494 0.48 16.04 -20.32
CA GLY A 494 0.72 17.46 -20.63
C GLY A 494 -0.48 18.20 -21.21
N VAL A 495 -1.63 17.54 -21.38
CA VAL A 495 -2.88 18.20 -21.76
C VAL A 495 -3.62 18.67 -20.52
N ASN A 496 -3.84 19.98 -20.39
CA ASN A 496 -4.77 20.54 -19.42
C ASN A 496 -6.16 20.62 -20.04
N ILE A 497 -7.08 19.78 -19.61
CA ILE A 497 -8.46 19.79 -20.06
C ILE A 497 -9.21 20.93 -19.38
N VAL A 498 -9.93 21.73 -20.15
CA VAL A 498 -10.72 22.88 -19.70
C VAL A 498 -12.22 22.68 -19.91
N ALA A 499 -12.65 21.90 -20.91
CA ALA A 499 -14.05 21.68 -21.20
C ALA A 499 -14.32 20.40 -21.98
N ILE A 500 -15.56 19.96 -21.94
CA ILE A 500 -16.10 18.91 -22.80
C ILE A 500 -16.95 19.58 -23.90
N LYS A 501 -16.59 19.34 -25.13
CA LYS A 501 -17.30 19.91 -26.30
C LYS A 501 -18.50 19.06 -26.72
N SER A 502 -18.35 17.75 -26.73
CA SER A 502 -19.41 16.83 -27.09
C SER A 502 -19.20 15.47 -26.46
N ILE A 503 -20.30 14.76 -26.28
CA ILE A 503 -20.32 13.36 -25.85
C ILE A 503 -21.23 12.61 -26.82
N THR A 504 -20.73 11.52 -27.40
CA THR A 504 -21.45 10.67 -28.34
C THR A 504 -21.29 9.20 -28.00
N LEU A 505 -22.24 8.38 -28.35
CA LEU A 505 -22.09 6.93 -28.31
C LEU A 505 -21.27 6.50 -29.55
N LYS A 506 -20.16 5.80 -29.32
CA LYS A 506 -19.37 5.22 -30.39
C LYS A 506 -20.20 4.12 -31.09
N LYS A 507 -20.49 4.29 -32.38
CA LYS A 507 -21.13 3.23 -33.15
C LYS A 507 -20.16 2.06 -33.24
N GLN A 508 -20.61 0.87 -32.85
CA GLN A 508 -19.84 -0.35 -33.11
C GLN A 508 -19.74 -0.49 -34.64
N GLU A 509 -18.54 -0.43 -35.16
CA GLU A 509 -18.28 -0.86 -36.52
C GLU A 509 -18.65 -2.35 -36.60
N LYS A 510 -19.61 -2.69 -37.45
CA LYS A 510 -19.91 -4.09 -37.73
C LYS A 510 -18.65 -4.66 -38.40
N ILE A 511 -17.94 -5.52 -37.72
CA ILE A 511 -16.86 -6.38 -38.24
C ILE A 511 -17.53 -7.43 -39.15
#